data_b8366391c2fa64b409fb1fcd98e54a63
#
_entry.id   b8366391c2fa64b409fb1fcd98e54a63
#
_cell.length_a   1.000
_cell.length_b   1.000
_cell.length_c   1.000
_cell.angle_alpha   90.00
_cell.angle_beta   90.00
_cell.angle_gamma   90.00
#
_symmetry.space_group_name_H-M   'P 1'
#
loop_
_entity.id
_entity.type
_entity.pdbx_description
1 polymer ?
#
loop_
_entity_poly.entity_id
_entity_poly.type
_entity_poly.pdbx_seq_one_letter_code
_entity_poly.pdbx_strand_id
1 'polypeptide(L)'
;MQLNRAGLANKNDWEAKGYALPTFDYETVKNNTKENPFWVHFGVGNIFRAFQCNVVQNLLNAGVLDCGLTVAEGYDYEIIEKMNRPHDDLSILVTLKANGTVEKSVTGSIMESLALDSHDDTQFSRLKEIFAKDSLQMCTFTITEKGYNLNTPDGNFMAAVTEDMKNGPERPESYIGKVAALVYARYVSGKKPIAMVSMDNCSHNGDKLKLAITTFAKEWAKNGVVEEGFVSYVEDENKVSFPWTMIDKITPRPDASIEALLQKDDIEGLDPVITSKNTYVAPFVNAEETEYLVIEDKFPNGRPELEKGGLIFTDRETVDKVEKMKVCTCLNPLHTALAVFGCLLDYNLISAEMKNETLVKLVEGIGYKEGLPVVVNPGILDPKEFIDTVLNVRVPNPFMPDTPQRIATDTSQKLAIRFGETIKAYAASPELNVSDIKLIPLVFAGWLRYLMAIDDNGNEFTLSPDPMLDEVRPYVADIKLGDTFDADAKLKDVLSNAKIFGVDLYEVGLAELTCQYFTEMTRKPGAVIETLQKYVK
;
A
#
# COMPACT_ATOMS: atom_id res chain seq x y z
N MET A 1 -23.04 -15.75 18.99
CA MET A 1 -23.17 -14.27 18.92
C MET A 1 -23.38 -13.84 17.47
N GLN A 2 -24.03 -12.70 17.21
CA GLN A 2 -24.23 -12.20 15.85
C GLN A 2 -23.49 -10.85 15.69
N LEU A 3 -22.76 -10.70 14.60
CA LEU A 3 -22.09 -9.44 14.26
C LEU A 3 -23.10 -8.48 13.61
N ASN A 4 -23.95 -7.88 14.43
CA ASN A 4 -24.87 -6.82 14.07
C ASN A 4 -25.19 -5.98 15.31
N ARG A 5 -25.88 -4.84 15.15
CA ARG A 5 -26.16 -3.92 16.27
C ARG A 5 -26.96 -4.58 17.39
N ALA A 6 -27.93 -5.45 17.05
CA ALA A 6 -28.70 -6.19 18.04
C ALA A 6 -27.82 -7.19 18.84
N GLY A 7 -26.94 -7.90 18.17
CA GLY A 7 -26.01 -8.83 18.79
C GLY A 7 -24.96 -8.15 19.70
N LEU A 8 -24.56 -6.91 19.39
CA LEU A 8 -23.66 -6.13 20.24
C LEU A 8 -24.32 -5.63 21.53
N ALA A 9 -25.66 -5.66 21.65
CA ALA A 9 -26.33 -5.25 22.88
C ALA A 9 -25.94 -6.16 24.08
N ASN A 10 -25.57 -7.41 23.84
CA ASN A 10 -25.04 -8.32 24.87
C ASN A 10 -23.51 -8.18 25.02
N LYS A 11 -23.08 -7.01 25.48
CA LYS A 11 -21.66 -6.64 25.60
C LYS A 11 -20.81 -7.67 26.36
N ASN A 12 -21.36 -8.23 27.44
CA ASN A 12 -20.61 -9.15 28.30
C ASN A 12 -20.14 -10.40 27.57
N ASP A 13 -20.90 -10.91 26.59
CA ASP A 13 -20.50 -12.11 25.83
C ASP A 13 -19.30 -11.80 24.91
N TRP A 14 -19.29 -10.61 24.29
CA TRP A 14 -18.19 -10.16 23.45
C TRP A 14 -16.93 -9.88 24.27
N GLU A 15 -17.07 -9.15 25.37
CA GLU A 15 -15.94 -8.80 26.25
C GLU A 15 -15.33 -10.05 26.89
N ALA A 16 -16.16 -11.04 27.27
CA ALA A 16 -15.69 -12.33 27.80
C ALA A 16 -14.84 -13.12 26.77
N LYS A 17 -15.06 -12.89 25.48
CA LYS A 17 -14.25 -13.46 24.38
C LYS A 17 -13.07 -12.56 23.98
N GLY A 18 -12.85 -11.44 24.67
CA GLY A 18 -11.73 -10.52 24.47
C GLY A 18 -11.92 -9.53 23.34
N TYR A 19 -13.15 -9.20 22.95
CA TYR A 19 -13.43 -8.16 21.96
C TYR A 19 -13.55 -6.79 22.60
N ALA A 20 -12.82 -5.80 22.07
CA ALA A 20 -13.10 -4.40 22.32
C ALA A 20 -14.31 -3.95 21.48
N LEU A 21 -15.26 -3.25 22.10
CA LEU A 21 -16.50 -2.83 21.44
C LEU A 21 -16.56 -1.30 21.27
N PRO A 22 -17.34 -0.80 20.29
CA PRO A 22 -17.68 0.61 20.21
C PRO A 22 -18.33 1.11 21.51
N THR A 23 -17.89 2.27 22.01
CA THR A 23 -18.41 2.86 23.26
C THR A 23 -19.22 4.14 23.04
N PHE A 24 -19.21 4.70 21.84
CA PHE A 24 -20.00 5.88 21.48
C PHE A 24 -21.50 5.55 21.30
N ASP A 25 -22.35 6.57 21.40
CA ASP A 25 -23.78 6.44 21.11
C ASP A 25 -24.03 6.36 19.60
N TYR A 26 -24.35 5.15 19.13
CA TYR A 26 -24.53 4.86 17.70
C TYR A 26 -25.63 5.67 17.05
N GLU A 27 -26.82 5.75 17.70
CA GLU A 27 -27.96 6.43 17.09
C GLU A 27 -27.70 7.95 16.95
N THR A 28 -27.07 8.55 17.95
CA THR A 28 -26.66 9.95 17.88
C THR A 28 -25.65 10.17 16.76
N VAL A 29 -24.58 9.37 16.68
CA VAL A 29 -23.55 9.50 15.65
C VAL A 29 -24.13 9.24 14.26
N LYS A 30 -25.01 8.27 14.10
CA LYS A 30 -25.67 7.96 12.83
C LYS A 30 -26.53 9.12 12.34
N ASN A 31 -27.35 9.70 13.22
CA ASN A 31 -28.19 10.84 12.87
C ASN A 31 -27.33 12.06 12.51
N ASN A 32 -26.31 12.36 13.30
CA ASN A 32 -25.38 13.44 13.01
C ASN A 32 -24.70 13.26 11.65
N THR A 33 -24.22 12.05 11.35
CA THR A 33 -23.57 11.72 10.06
C THR A 33 -24.54 11.88 8.89
N LYS A 34 -25.79 11.47 9.05
CA LYS A 34 -26.82 11.62 8.00
C LYS A 34 -27.13 13.08 7.69
N GLU A 35 -27.20 13.90 8.73
CA GLU A 35 -27.51 15.32 8.59
C GLU A 35 -26.29 16.14 8.13
N ASN A 36 -25.12 15.86 8.68
CA ASN A 36 -23.88 16.59 8.47
C ASN A 36 -22.72 15.65 8.10
N PRO A 37 -22.80 14.94 6.96
CA PRO A 37 -21.71 14.09 6.51
C PRO A 37 -20.45 14.93 6.27
N PHE A 38 -19.33 14.53 6.85
CA PHE A 38 -18.07 15.27 6.74
C PHE A 38 -17.01 14.54 5.92
N TRP A 39 -17.13 13.21 5.83
CA TRP A 39 -16.16 12.34 5.16
C TRP A 39 -16.88 11.22 4.40
N VAL A 40 -16.64 11.15 3.08
CA VAL A 40 -17.02 10.02 2.23
C VAL A 40 -15.76 9.24 1.87
N HIS A 41 -15.75 7.92 2.04
CA HIS A 41 -14.67 7.07 1.59
C HIS A 41 -15.10 6.20 0.41
N PHE A 42 -14.24 6.11 -0.61
CA PHE A 42 -14.44 5.31 -1.80
C PHE A 42 -13.62 4.03 -1.75
N GLY A 43 -14.30 2.88 -1.79
CA GLY A 43 -13.74 1.55 -1.63
C GLY A 43 -13.88 0.99 -0.22
N VAL A 44 -14.42 -0.23 -0.07
CA VAL A 44 -14.69 -0.87 1.24
C VAL A 44 -13.73 -2.05 1.46
N GLY A 45 -12.46 -1.86 1.06
CA GLY A 45 -11.43 -2.88 1.15
C GLY A 45 -10.86 -3.09 2.56
N ASN A 46 -9.97 -4.08 2.68
CA ASN A 46 -9.39 -4.48 3.97
C ASN A 46 -8.63 -3.33 4.64
N ILE A 47 -7.82 -2.58 3.88
CA ILE A 47 -7.01 -1.49 4.46
C ILE A 47 -7.89 -0.39 5.06
N PHE A 48 -8.97 -0.01 4.39
CA PHE A 48 -9.92 0.98 4.90
C PHE A 48 -10.58 0.51 6.20
N ARG A 49 -11.09 -0.72 6.21
CA ARG A 49 -11.76 -1.29 7.40
C ARG A 49 -10.81 -1.48 8.58
N ALA A 50 -9.53 -1.83 8.30
CA ALA A 50 -8.54 -2.05 9.35
C ALA A 50 -7.91 -0.76 9.88
N PHE A 51 -7.78 0.28 9.06
CA PHE A 51 -7.05 1.48 9.43
C PHE A 51 -7.98 2.69 9.61
N GLN A 52 -8.51 3.26 8.53
CA GLN A 52 -9.31 4.49 8.61
C GLN A 52 -10.56 4.32 9.50
N CYS A 53 -11.27 3.17 9.36
CA CYS A 53 -12.41 2.89 10.23
C CYS A 53 -12.00 2.78 11.70
N ASN A 54 -10.86 2.16 11.99
CA ASN A 54 -10.37 2.02 13.36
C ASN A 54 -9.96 3.38 13.96
N VAL A 55 -9.30 4.24 13.18
CA VAL A 55 -8.96 5.61 13.61
C VAL A 55 -10.23 6.39 13.96
N VAL A 56 -11.23 6.38 13.07
CA VAL A 56 -12.51 7.08 13.34
C VAL A 56 -13.25 6.46 14.53
N GLN A 57 -13.23 5.13 14.66
CA GLN A 57 -13.77 4.42 15.81
C GLN A 57 -13.16 4.92 17.12
N ASN A 58 -11.85 5.03 17.19
CA ASN A 58 -11.14 5.48 18.39
C ASN A 58 -11.47 6.95 18.71
N LEU A 59 -11.58 7.80 17.69
CA LEU A 59 -11.94 9.21 17.87
C LEU A 59 -13.40 9.39 18.30
N LEU A 60 -14.32 8.56 17.81
CA LEU A 60 -15.72 8.52 18.28
C LEU A 60 -15.78 8.05 19.73
N ASN A 61 -15.06 6.98 20.09
CA ASN A 61 -14.99 6.47 21.47
C ASN A 61 -14.42 7.51 22.44
N ALA A 62 -13.46 8.33 21.99
CA ALA A 62 -12.86 9.41 22.75
C ALA A 62 -13.71 10.70 22.79
N GLY A 63 -14.83 10.76 22.08
CA GLY A 63 -15.68 11.94 21.98
C GLY A 63 -15.04 13.11 21.23
N VAL A 64 -14.02 12.84 20.42
CA VAL A 64 -13.36 13.84 19.55
C VAL A 64 -14.20 14.10 18.29
N LEU A 65 -14.84 13.06 17.77
CA LEU A 65 -15.78 13.12 16.67
C LEU A 65 -17.20 12.80 17.15
N ASP A 66 -18.17 13.39 16.49
CA ASP A 66 -19.61 13.17 16.71
C ASP A 66 -20.35 12.66 15.45
N CYS A 67 -19.61 12.55 14.32
CA CYS A 67 -20.04 11.95 13.07
C CYS A 67 -19.10 10.80 12.69
N GLY A 68 -19.65 9.77 12.06
CA GLY A 68 -18.88 8.65 11.51
C GLY A 68 -18.69 8.78 9.99
N LEU A 69 -18.39 7.65 9.35
CA LEU A 69 -18.05 7.57 7.93
C LEU A 69 -19.29 7.25 7.08
N THR A 70 -19.35 7.86 5.90
CA THR A 70 -20.11 7.35 4.77
C THR A 70 -19.14 6.67 3.81
N VAL A 71 -19.49 5.47 3.33
CA VAL A 71 -18.66 4.75 2.36
C VAL A 71 -19.39 4.52 1.06
N ALA A 72 -18.66 4.51 -0.05
CA ALA A 72 -19.18 4.24 -1.37
C ALA A 72 -18.33 3.16 -2.06
N GLU A 73 -18.95 2.03 -2.44
CA GLU A 73 -18.30 0.97 -3.20
C GLU A 73 -18.64 1.08 -4.69
N GLY A 74 -17.63 1.23 -5.53
CA GLY A 74 -17.84 1.50 -6.95
C GLY A 74 -17.36 0.40 -7.90
N TYR A 75 -16.62 -0.57 -7.40
CA TYR A 75 -16.13 -1.69 -8.21
C TYR A 75 -17.04 -2.92 -8.07
N ASP A 76 -17.33 -3.32 -6.83
CA ASP A 76 -18.07 -4.55 -6.54
C ASP A 76 -19.19 -4.28 -5.54
N TYR A 77 -20.37 -3.96 -6.08
CA TYR A 77 -21.54 -3.59 -5.27
C TYR A 77 -22.04 -4.72 -4.34
N GLU A 78 -21.71 -5.99 -4.70
CA GLU A 78 -22.08 -7.12 -3.85
C GLU A 78 -21.43 -7.05 -2.46
N ILE A 79 -20.34 -6.31 -2.30
CA ILE A 79 -19.72 -6.08 -0.98
C ILE A 79 -20.69 -5.37 -0.05
N ILE A 80 -21.40 -4.35 -0.54
CA ILE A 80 -22.42 -3.64 0.26
C ILE A 80 -23.55 -4.59 0.65
N GLU A 81 -24.07 -5.35 -0.32
CA GLU A 81 -25.23 -6.22 -0.11
C GLU A 81 -24.94 -7.44 0.76
N LYS A 82 -23.77 -8.05 0.55
CA LYS A 82 -23.44 -9.35 1.18
C LYS A 82 -22.60 -9.20 2.44
N MET A 83 -21.95 -8.04 2.63
CA MET A 83 -21.06 -7.84 3.75
C MET A 83 -21.52 -6.69 4.67
N ASN A 84 -21.73 -5.49 4.14
CA ASN A 84 -22.04 -4.33 4.96
C ASN A 84 -23.45 -4.43 5.58
N ARG A 85 -24.48 -4.63 4.76
CA ARG A 85 -25.88 -4.67 5.21
C ARG A 85 -26.20 -5.77 6.19
N PRO A 86 -25.79 -7.05 5.98
CA PRO A 86 -26.09 -8.12 6.93
C PRO A 86 -25.47 -7.91 8.32
N HIS A 87 -24.43 -7.11 8.40
CA HIS A 87 -23.68 -6.83 9.63
C HIS A 87 -23.89 -5.41 10.16
N ASP A 88 -24.90 -4.66 9.69
CA ASP A 88 -25.15 -3.26 10.10
C ASP A 88 -23.89 -2.38 10.00
N ASP A 89 -23.12 -2.55 8.92
CA ASP A 89 -21.83 -1.87 8.66
C ASP A 89 -20.73 -2.13 9.73
N LEU A 90 -20.88 -3.18 10.54
CA LEU A 90 -19.88 -3.63 11.49
C LEU A 90 -18.86 -4.54 10.82
N SER A 91 -17.64 -4.52 11.33
CA SER A 91 -16.62 -5.53 11.00
C SER A 91 -15.77 -5.85 12.22
N ILE A 92 -15.13 -7.03 12.21
CA ILE A 92 -14.13 -7.40 13.21
C ILE A 92 -12.76 -7.04 12.69
N LEU A 93 -11.99 -6.29 13.46
CA LEU A 93 -10.57 -6.09 13.23
C LEU A 93 -9.77 -7.05 14.11
N VAL A 94 -8.93 -7.88 13.49
CA VAL A 94 -7.99 -8.77 14.14
C VAL A 94 -6.59 -8.20 13.95
N THR A 95 -6.02 -7.63 15.00
CA THR A 95 -4.66 -7.09 14.99
C THR A 95 -3.67 -8.19 15.32
N LEU A 96 -2.78 -8.48 14.37
CA LEU A 96 -1.80 -9.55 14.39
C LEU A 96 -0.46 -9.02 14.91
N LYS A 97 -0.07 -9.42 16.12
CA LYS A 97 1.14 -8.91 16.77
C LYS A 97 2.37 -9.76 16.50
N ALA A 98 3.53 -9.11 16.45
CA ALA A 98 4.81 -9.78 16.22
C ALA A 98 5.15 -10.85 17.27
N ASN A 99 4.64 -10.72 18.49
CA ASN A 99 4.81 -11.72 19.56
C ASN A 99 3.91 -12.97 19.42
N GLY A 100 3.14 -13.08 18.32
CA GLY A 100 2.24 -14.20 18.06
C GLY A 100 0.88 -14.11 18.75
N THR A 101 0.57 -13.00 19.44
CA THR A 101 -0.77 -12.76 20.01
C THR A 101 -1.66 -11.99 19.03
N VAL A 102 -2.97 -12.02 19.27
CA VAL A 102 -3.94 -11.25 18.49
C VAL A 102 -4.80 -10.39 19.41
N GLU A 103 -5.17 -9.21 18.93
CA GLU A 103 -6.19 -8.37 19.55
C GLU A 103 -7.42 -8.35 18.64
N LYS A 104 -8.62 -8.35 19.23
CA LYS A 104 -9.88 -8.37 18.50
C LYS A 104 -10.71 -7.15 18.90
N SER A 105 -11.18 -6.42 17.91
CA SER A 105 -12.12 -5.31 18.13
C SER A 105 -13.25 -5.33 17.10
N VAL A 106 -14.42 -4.85 17.51
CA VAL A 106 -15.52 -4.60 16.59
C VAL A 106 -15.46 -3.14 16.17
N THR A 107 -15.29 -2.88 14.88
CA THR A 107 -15.36 -1.54 14.30
C THR A 107 -16.79 -1.26 13.84
N GLY A 108 -17.31 -0.11 14.21
CA GLY A 108 -18.67 0.32 13.89
C GLY A 108 -18.76 1.80 13.55
N SER A 109 -17.68 2.37 12.99
CA SER A 109 -17.60 3.78 12.62
C SER A 109 -18.23 4.12 11.26
N ILE A 110 -18.60 3.12 10.45
CA ILE A 110 -19.38 3.32 9.23
C ILE A 110 -20.85 3.50 9.62
N MET A 111 -21.43 4.64 9.21
CA MET A 111 -22.83 5.00 9.51
C MET A 111 -23.75 4.85 8.31
N GLU A 112 -23.20 4.87 7.10
CA GLU A 112 -23.93 4.73 5.86
C GLU A 112 -23.03 4.08 4.79
N SER A 113 -23.52 3.03 4.14
CA SER A 113 -22.82 2.37 3.01
C SER A 113 -23.69 2.40 1.75
N LEU A 114 -23.11 2.85 0.65
CA LEU A 114 -23.78 3.11 -0.62
C LEU A 114 -23.03 2.45 -1.78
N ALA A 115 -23.78 1.95 -2.78
CA ALA A 115 -23.20 1.63 -4.06
C ALA A 115 -22.95 2.90 -4.87
N LEU A 116 -21.73 3.06 -5.42
CA LEU A 116 -21.42 4.10 -6.38
C LEU A 116 -21.90 3.65 -7.77
N ASP A 117 -23.22 3.51 -7.91
CA ASP A 117 -23.89 3.08 -9.13
C ASP A 117 -24.75 4.20 -9.69
N SER A 118 -24.36 4.76 -10.83
CA SER A 118 -25.08 5.84 -11.51
C SER A 118 -26.45 5.41 -12.04
N HIS A 119 -26.71 4.11 -12.13
CA HIS A 119 -28.02 3.55 -12.53
C HIS A 119 -28.94 3.23 -11.35
N ASP A 120 -28.43 3.25 -10.13
CA ASP A 120 -29.26 3.25 -8.92
C ASP A 120 -29.61 4.68 -8.52
N ASP A 121 -30.75 5.15 -9.00
CA ASP A 121 -31.21 6.54 -8.77
C ASP A 121 -31.30 6.89 -7.26
N THR A 122 -31.58 5.93 -6.39
CA THR A 122 -31.69 6.16 -4.94
C THR A 122 -30.32 6.41 -4.31
N GLN A 123 -29.39 5.50 -4.52
CA GLN A 123 -28.06 5.56 -3.90
C GLN A 123 -27.21 6.69 -4.53
N PHE A 124 -27.26 6.84 -5.86
CA PHE A 124 -26.49 7.89 -6.53
C PHE A 124 -27.03 9.31 -6.22
N SER A 125 -28.36 9.48 -6.10
CA SER A 125 -28.95 10.74 -5.63
C SER A 125 -28.55 11.05 -4.19
N ARG A 126 -28.47 10.03 -3.32
CA ARG A 126 -27.98 10.23 -1.95
C ARG A 126 -26.52 10.70 -1.94
N LEU A 127 -25.65 10.10 -2.77
CA LEU A 127 -24.26 10.57 -2.90
C LEU A 127 -24.20 12.02 -3.42
N LYS A 128 -25.01 12.38 -4.42
CA LYS A 128 -25.09 13.78 -4.91
C LYS A 128 -25.56 14.73 -3.81
N GLU A 129 -26.56 14.33 -3.00
CA GLU A 129 -27.00 15.10 -1.83
C GLU A 129 -25.88 15.34 -0.83
N ILE A 130 -25.11 14.30 -0.50
CA ILE A 130 -23.96 14.38 0.41
C ILE A 130 -22.90 15.35 -0.16
N PHE A 131 -22.60 15.25 -1.45
CA PHE A 131 -21.64 16.15 -2.12
C PHE A 131 -22.13 17.61 -2.17
N ALA A 132 -23.42 17.83 -2.09
CA ALA A 132 -24.01 19.17 -2.02
C ALA A 132 -23.99 19.78 -0.60
N LYS A 133 -23.66 19.03 0.46
CA LYS A 133 -23.62 19.53 1.85
C LYS A 133 -22.38 20.40 2.10
N ASP A 134 -22.58 21.48 2.89
CA ASP A 134 -21.46 22.33 3.36
C ASP A 134 -20.54 21.57 4.31
N SER A 135 -21.09 20.64 5.09
CA SER A 135 -20.36 19.85 6.07
C SER A 135 -19.33 18.90 5.46
N LEU A 136 -19.48 18.51 4.18
CA LEU A 136 -18.53 17.60 3.54
C LEU A 136 -17.17 18.27 3.35
N GLN A 137 -16.18 17.81 4.09
CA GLN A 137 -14.83 18.33 4.13
C GLN A 137 -13.90 17.61 3.15
N MET A 138 -14.03 16.28 3.09
CA MET A 138 -13.15 15.46 2.27
C MET A 138 -13.83 14.21 1.74
N CYS A 139 -13.30 13.70 0.62
CA CYS A 139 -13.47 12.32 0.21
C CYS A 139 -12.11 11.65 0.03
N THR A 140 -12.06 10.38 0.41
CA THR A 140 -10.83 9.59 0.41
C THR A 140 -10.99 8.30 -0.39
N PHE A 141 -9.87 7.75 -0.88
CA PHE A 141 -9.89 6.65 -1.83
C PHE A 141 -8.90 5.56 -1.43
N THR A 142 -9.37 4.31 -1.44
CA THR A 142 -8.54 3.09 -1.45
C THR A 142 -9.06 2.17 -2.55
N ILE A 143 -8.75 2.52 -3.80
CA ILE A 143 -9.27 1.88 -5.03
C ILE A 143 -8.18 1.23 -5.86
N THR A 144 -6.98 1.14 -5.31
CA THR A 144 -5.72 0.72 -5.93
C THR A 144 -5.24 1.66 -7.05
N GLU A 145 -3.96 1.63 -7.37
CA GLU A 145 -3.40 2.48 -8.44
C GLU A 145 -4.12 2.33 -9.77
N LYS A 146 -4.62 1.13 -10.08
CA LYS A 146 -5.37 0.85 -11.31
C LYS A 146 -6.71 1.59 -11.38
N GLY A 147 -7.31 1.91 -10.23
CA GLY A 147 -8.59 2.61 -10.14
C GLY A 147 -8.55 4.05 -10.69
N TYR A 148 -7.37 4.67 -10.72
CA TYR A 148 -7.17 6.01 -11.29
C TYR A 148 -6.90 6.02 -12.78
N ASN A 149 -6.65 4.85 -13.38
CA ASN A 149 -6.26 4.76 -14.77
C ASN A 149 -7.47 4.95 -15.70
N LEU A 150 -7.33 5.85 -16.66
CA LEU A 150 -8.34 6.12 -17.69
C LEU A 150 -8.05 5.43 -19.02
N ASN A 151 -6.80 4.93 -19.18
CA ASN A 151 -6.28 4.49 -20.46
C ASN A 151 -6.05 2.98 -20.49
N THR A 152 -6.14 2.42 -21.68
CA THR A 152 -5.65 1.09 -22.02
C THR A 152 -4.12 1.10 -22.16
N PRO A 153 -3.43 -0.06 -22.17
CA PRO A 153 -1.96 -0.11 -22.27
C PRO A 153 -1.38 0.53 -23.54
N ASP A 154 -2.15 0.65 -24.60
CA ASP A 154 -1.79 1.31 -25.85
C ASP A 154 -1.99 2.85 -25.82
N GLY A 155 -2.39 3.40 -24.68
CA GLY A 155 -2.51 4.84 -24.43
C GLY A 155 -3.85 5.46 -24.83
N ASN A 156 -4.79 4.71 -25.39
CA ASN A 156 -6.13 5.19 -25.70
C ASN A 156 -7.03 5.18 -24.47
N PHE A 157 -8.04 6.04 -24.41
CA PHE A 157 -9.05 5.95 -23.36
C PHE A 157 -9.80 4.62 -23.41
N MET A 158 -10.10 4.05 -22.25
CA MET A 158 -10.98 2.89 -22.14
C MET A 158 -12.37 3.20 -22.73
N ALA A 159 -13.05 2.18 -23.26
CA ALA A 159 -14.34 2.38 -23.94
C ALA A 159 -15.38 3.07 -23.05
N ALA A 160 -15.57 2.62 -21.82
CA ALA A 160 -16.50 3.24 -20.87
C ALA A 160 -16.12 4.70 -20.55
N VAL A 161 -14.83 4.99 -20.39
CA VAL A 161 -14.32 6.36 -20.18
C VAL A 161 -14.64 7.25 -21.37
N THR A 162 -14.43 6.76 -22.60
CA THR A 162 -14.73 7.49 -23.83
C THR A 162 -16.22 7.84 -23.94
N GLU A 163 -17.09 6.88 -23.62
CA GLU A 163 -18.54 7.10 -23.64
C GLU A 163 -18.97 8.09 -22.56
N ASP A 164 -18.45 7.98 -21.34
CA ASP A 164 -18.75 8.92 -20.26
C ASP A 164 -18.30 10.34 -20.59
N MET A 165 -17.15 10.51 -21.25
CA MET A 165 -16.68 11.82 -21.70
C MET A 165 -17.60 12.49 -22.72
N LYS A 166 -18.30 11.71 -23.54
CA LYS A 166 -19.29 12.22 -24.50
C LYS A 166 -20.63 12.51 -23.85
N ASN A 167 -21.08 11.62 -22.96
CA ASN A 167 -22.44 11.63 -22.43
C ASN A 167 -22.59 12.57 -21.22
N GLY A 168 -21.49 12.93 -20.56
CA GLY A 168 -21.50 13.88 -19.44
C GLY A 168 -21.81 13.24 -18.08
N PRO A 169 -22.12 14.08 -17.06
CA PRO A 169 -22.13 13.66 -15.66
C PRO A 169 -23.43 12.98 -15.19
N GLU A 170 -24.41 12.76 -16.04
CA GLU A 170 -25.71 12.24 -15.59
C GLU A 170 -25.63 10.77 -15.13
N ARG A 171 -25.12 9.89 -15.99
CA ARG A 171 -25.07 8.42 -15.76
C ARG A 171 -23.75 7.82 -16.27
N PRO A 172 -22.59 8.21 -15.72
CA PRO A 172 -21.31 7.62 -16.11
C PRO A 172 -21.18 6.18 -15.64
N GLU A 173 -20.50 5.36 -16.45
CA GLU A 173 -20.23 3.95 -16.18
C GLU A 173 -18.87 3.73 -15.48
N SER A 174 -17.86 4.49 -15.90
CA SER A 174 -16.51 4.35 -15.37
C SER A 174 -16.41 4.85 -13.92
N TYR A 175 -15.52 4.24 -13.15
CA TYR A 175 -15.35 4.58 -11.74
C TYR A 175 -15.09 6.10 -11.55
N ILE A 176 -14.07 6.60 -12.25
CA ILE A 176 -13.69 8.03 -12.15
C ILE A 176 -14.75 8.93 -12.75
N GLY A 177 -15.46 8.50 -13.80
CA GLY A 177 -16.61 9.23 -14.34
C GLY A 177 -17.69 9.46 -13.29
N LYS A 178 -18.04 8.45 -12.51
CA LYS A 178 -18.99 8.55 -11.39
C LYS A 178 -18.50 9.51 -10.31
N VAL A 179 -17.22 9.44 -9.93
CA VAL A 179 -16.63 10.36 -8.96
C VAL A 179 -16.62 11.80 -9.50
N ALA A 180 -16.24 12.00 -10.77
CA ALA A 180 -16.26 13.30 -11.41
C ALA A 180 -17.68 13.90 -11.47
N ALA A 181 -18.71 13.07 -11.66
CA ALA A 181 -20.12 13.49 -11.62
C ALA A 181 -20.54 13.98 -10.22
N LEU A 182 -20.04 13.35 -9.15
CA LEU A 182 -20.26 13.82 -7.78
C LEU A 182 -19.54 15.16 -7.51
N VAL A 183 -18.32 15.32 -8.02
CA VAL A 183 -17.59 16.61 -7.95
C VAL A 183 -18.31 17.69 -8.74
N TYR A 184 -18.91 17.35 -9.90
CA TYR A 184 -19.75 18.27 -10.66
C TYR A 184 -21.04 18.64 -9.89
N ALA A 185 -21.68 17.67 -9.23
CA ALA A 185 -22.83 17.96 -8.36
C ALA A 185 -22.47 18.95 -7.25
N ARG A 186 -21.26 18.84 -6.68
CA ARG A 186 -20.75 19.82 -5.70
C ARG A 186 -20.50 21.20 -6.32
N TYR A 187 -19.96 21.24 -7.53
CA TYR A 187 -19.78 22.49 -8.28
C TYR A 187 -21.11 23.23 -8.50
N VAL A 188 -22.12 22.55 -9.02
CA VAL A 188 -23.43 23.17 -9.30
C VAL A 188 -24.18 23.54 -8.02
N SER A 189 -23.91 22.88 -6.89
CA SER A 189 -24.51 23.20 -5.59
C SER A 189 -23.92 24.44 -4.90
N GLY A 190 -23.03 25.18 -5.57
CA GLY A 190 -22.45 26.41 -5.06
C GLY A 190 -20.93 26.47 -5.03
N LYS A 191 -20.23 25.62 -5.80
CA LYS A 191 -18.76 25.60 -5.90
C LYS A 191 -18.06 25.44 -4.55
N LYS A 192 -18.62 24.59 -3.70
CA LYS A 192 -18.15 24.37 -2.33
C LYS A 192 -16.81 23.67 -2.32
N PRO A 193 -15.86 24.10 -1.46
CA PRO A 193 -14.53 23.48 -1.45
C PRO A 193 -14.52 22.06 -0.86
N ILE A 194 -13.58 21.23 -1.32
CA ILE A 194 -13.41 19.83 -0.89
C ILE A 194 -11.97 19.37 -1.06
N ALA A 195 -11.50 18.47 -0.20
CA ALA A 195 -10.28 17.72 -0.41
C ALA A 195 -10.58 16.31 -0.97
N MET A 196 -9.88 15.94 -2.06
CA MET A 196 -9.94 14.63 -2.70
C MET A 196 -8.64 13.89 -2.40
N VAL A 197 -8.67 12.93 -1.48
CA VAL A 197 -7.45 12.38 -0.86
C VAL A 197 -7.28 10.92 -1.26
N SER A 198 -6.35 10.64 -2.17
CA SER A 198 -5.94 9.25 -2.40
C SER A 198 -5.18 8.72 -1.20
N MET A 199 -5.60 7.57 -0.66
CA MET A 199 -4.92 6.84 0.41
C MET A 199 -4.40 5.50 -0.09
N ASP A 200 -4.13 5.39 -1.40
CA ASP A 200 -3.52 4.22 -2.01
C ASP A 200 -1.98 4.28 -1.91
N ASN A 201 -1.37 3.11 -1.73
CA ASN A 201 0.09 2.98 -1.64
C ASN A 201 0.73 3.02 -3.03
N CYS A 202 0.71 4.19 -3.64
CA CYS A 202 1.40 4.47 -4.90
C CYS A 202 2.00 5.88 -4.87
N SER A 203 3.12 6.05 -5.56
CA SER A 203 3.87 7.31 -5.58
C SER A 203 3.03 8.44 -6.17
N HIS A 204 3.09 9.61 -5.53
CA HIS A 204 2.40 10.84 -5.94
C HIS A 204 0.90 10.60 -6.20
N ASN A 205 0.27 9.86 -5.31
CA ASN A 205 -1.11 9.38 -5.45
C ASN A 205 -2.14 10.51 -5.66
N GLY A 206 -1.96 11.66 -5.02
CA GLY A 206 -2.81 12.84 -5.21
C GLY A 206 -2.76 13.37 -6.64
N ASP A 207 -1.60 13.34 -7.31
CA ASP A 207 -1.47 13.79 -8.70
C ASP A 207 -2.18 12.85 -9.67
N LYS A 208 -2.17 11.53 -9.41
CA LYS A 208 -2.91 10.55 -10.21
C LYS A 208 -4.41 10.82 -10.16
N LEU A 209 -4.95 11.06 -8.97
CA LEU A 209 -6.36 11.39 -8.79
C LEU A 209 -6.69 12.76 -9.43
N LYS A 210 -5.84 13.78 -9.22
CA LYS A 210 -5.99 15.11 -9.85
C LYS A 210 -6.04 14.99 -11.37
N LEU A 211 -5.10 14.27 -11.97
CA LEU A 211 -5.06 14.06 -13.40
C LEU A 211 -6.36 13.42 -13.91
N ALA A 212 -6.82 12.36 -13.24
CA ALA A 212 -8.02 11.63 -13.65
C ALA A 212 -9.27 12.51 -13.60
N ILE A 213 -9.52 13.23 -12.51
CA ILE A 213 -10.69 14.13 -12.37
C ILE A 213 -10.60 15.32 -13.31
N THR A 214 -9.42 15.95 -13.43
CA THR A 214 -9.22 17.11 -14.33
C THR A 214 -9.40 16.71 -15.80
N THR A 215 -9.00 15.48 -16.17
CA THR A 215 -9.20 14.96 -17.53
C THR A 215 -10.70 14.87 -17.85
N PHE A 216 -11.51 14.32 -16.94
CA PHE A 216 -12.97 14.30 -17.12
C PHE A 216 -13.56 15.70 -17.24
N ALA A 217 -13.18 16.61 -16.37
CA ALA A 217 -13.68 17.99 -16.41
C ALA A 217 -13.39 18.67 -17.76
N LYS A 218 -12.16 18.53 -18.27
CA LYS A 218 -11.72 19.09 -19.56
C LYS A 218 -12.44 18.46 -20.75
N GLU A 219 -12.55 17.13 -20.80
CA GLU A 219 -13.22 16.47 -21.91
C GLU A 219 -14.73 16.73 -21.90
N TRP A 220 -15.37 16.82 -20.73
CA TRP A 220 -16.77 17.22 -20.61
C TRP A 220 -17.01 18.67 -21.08
N ALA A 221 -16.16 19.62 -20.70
CA ALA A 221 -16.27 20.99 -21.16
C ALA A 221 -16.04 21.10 -22.67
N LYS A 222 -15.01 20.44 -23.20
CA LYS A 222 -14.70 20.36 -24.64
C LYS A 222 -15.86 19.79 -25.46
N ASN A 223 -16.57 18.79 -24.93
CA ASN A 223 -17.75 18.20 -25.55
C ASN A 223 -19.04 19.01 -25.30
N GLY A 224 -18.97 20.11 -24.56
CA GLY A 224 -20.10 21.00 -24.30
C GLY A 224 -21.16 20.41 -23.37
N VAL A 225 -20.85 19.37 -22.62
CA VAL A 225 -21.78 18.71 -21.66
C VAL A 225 -21.70 19.30 -20.26
N VAL A 226 -20.66 20.10 -19.96
CA VAL A 226 -20.54 20.95 -18.77
C VAL A 226 -19.94 22.30 -19.17
N GLU A 227 -20.10 23.32 -18.32
CA GLU A 227 -19.50 24.63 -18.53
C GLU A 227 -18.00 24.67 -18.15
N GLU A 228 -17.23 25.56 -18.83
CA GLU A 228 -15.79 25.80 -18.56
C GLU A 228 -15.48 26.15 -17.10
N GLY A 229 -16.46 26.75 -16.41
CA GLY A 229 -16.34 27.08 -14.99
C GLY A 229 -16.08 25.83 -14.09
N PHE A 230 -16.49 24.64 -14.54
CA PHE A 230 -16.22 23.41 -13.83
C PHE A 230 -14.72 23.03 -13.90
N VAL A 231 -14.07 23.21 -15.06
CA VAL A 231 -12.62 23.01 -15.20
C VAL A 231 -11.87 23.94 -14.25
N SER A 232 -12.21 25.23 -14.26
CA SER A 232 -11.60 26.22 -13.37
C SER A 232 -11.79 25.88 -11.89
N TYR A 233 -12.95 25.33 -11.52
CA TYR A 233 -13.24 24.90 -10.15
C TYR A 233 -12.36 23.70 -9.73
N VAL A 234 -12.20 22.70 -10.61
CA VAL A 234 -11.37 21.50 -10.31
C VAL A 234 -9.88 21.85 -10.25
N GLU A 235 -9.43 22.82 -11.05
CA GLU A 235 -8.01 23.23 -11.08
C GLU A 235 -7.63 24.22 -9.98
N ASP A 236 -8.61 24.91 -9.36
CA ASP A 236 -8.37 25.80 -8.22
C ASP A 236 -8.19 24.99 -6.92
N GLU A 237 -6.97 24.91 -6.44
CA GLU A 237 -6.63 24.17 -5.21
C GLU A 237 -7.28 24.73 -3.93
N ASN A 238 -7.82 25.96 -3.96
CA ASN A 238 -8.65 26.51 -2.89
C ASN A 238 -10.11 26.01 -2.97
N LYS A 239 -10.47 25.32 -4.04
CA LYS A 239 -11.78 24.71 -4.26
C LYS A 239 -11.70 23.19 -4.21
N VAL A 240 -10.84 22.59 -5.03
CA VAL A 240 -10.63 21.14 -5.03
C VAL A 240 -9.13 20.88 -4.83
N SER A 241 -8.76 20.44 -3.65
CA SER A 241 -7.39 20.02 -3.37
C SER A 241 -7.22 18.52 -3.58
N PHE A 242 -5.98 18.13 -3.90
CA PHE A 242 -5.58 16.72 -4.07
C PHE A 242 -4.34 16.44 -3.22
N PRO A 243 -4.51 16.36 -1.90
CA PRO A 243 -3.39 16.11 -0.99
C PRO A 243 -2.67 14.81 -1.31
N TRP A 244 -1.34 14.84 -1.24
CA TRP A 244 -0.53 13.63 -1.29
C TRP A 244 -0.61 12.89 0.04
N THR A 245 -0.52 11.57 -0.03
CA THR A 245 -0.40 10.75 1.19
C THR A 245 0.69 9.70 1.05
N MET A 246 1.26 9.30 2.17
CA MET A 246 2.01 8.07 2.31
C MET A 246 1.30 7.19 3.33
N ILE A 247 0.84 6.04 2.89
CA ILE A 247 0.22 5.03 3.75
C ILE A 247 1.13 3.81 3.87
N ASP A 248 1.19 3.26 5.06
CA ASP A 248 1.94 2.04 5.32
C ASP A 248 1.24 1.20 6.39
N LYS A 249 0.55 0.16 5.96
CA LYS A 249 -0.09 -0.86 6.78
C LYS A 249 -0.29 -2.11 5.95
N ILE A 250 0.05 -3.26 6.51
CA ILE A 250 -0.20 -4.55 5.86
C ILE A 250 -1.53 -5.12 6.39
N THR A 251 -2.42 -5.41 5.45
CA THR A 251 -3.72 -6.06 5.72
C THR A 251 -3.79 -7.33 4.88
N PRO A 252 -3.24 -8.44 5.38
CA PRO A 252 -3.24 -9.68 4.63
C PRO A 252 -4.68 -10.16 4.39
N ARG A 253 -4.86 -10.90 3.30
CA ARG A 253 -6.12 -11.59 3.06
C ARG A 253 -6.44 -12.44 4.28
N PRO A 254 -7.71 -12.48 4.75
CA PRO A 254 -8.11 -13.38 5.82
C PRO A 254 -7.68 -14.81 5.54
N ASP A 255 -6.99 -15.43 6.48
CA ASP A 255 -6.52 -16.81 6.35
C ASP A 255 -7.34 -17.77 7.23
N ALA A 256 -7.21 -19.06 6.92
CA ALA A 256 -7.96 -20.12 7.60
C ALA A 256 -7.65 -20.22 9.12
N SER A 257 -6.47 -19.78 9.55
CA SER A 257 -6.08 -19.85 10.98
C SER A 257 -6.84 -18.82 11.80
N ILE A 258 -7.02 -17.62 11.27
CA ILE A 258 -7.79 -16.54 11.91
C ILE A 258 -9.29 -16.85 11.85
N GLU A 259 -9.77 -17.37 10.71
CA GLU A 259 -11.15 -17.84 10.60
C GLU A 259 -11.46 -18.90 11.67
N ALA A 260 -10.60 -19.91 11.81
CA ALA A 260 -10.75 -20.96 12.83
C ALA A 260 -10.65 -20.41 14.27
N LEU A 261 -9.89 -19.33 14.49
CA LEU A 261 -9.82 -18.64 15.79
C LEU A 261 -11.16 -17.97 16.10
N LEU A 262 -11.72 -17.23 15.14
CA LEU A 262 -13.00 -16.54 15.32
C LEU A 262 -14.18 -17.50 15.43
N GLN A 263 -14.17 -18.65 14.73
CA GLN A 263 -15.19 -19.69 14.83
C GLN A 263 -15.31 -20.27 16.26
N LYS A 264 -14.20 -20.34 17.01
CA LYS A 264 -14.20 -20.78 18.42
C LYS A 264 -14.93 -19.81 19.37
N ASP A 265 -15.16 -18.60 18.92
CA ASP A 265 -15.86 -17.58 19.69
C ASP A 265 -17.39 -17.65 19.52
N ASP A 266 -17.90 -18.62 18.73
CA ASP A 266 -19.33 -18.85 18.45
C ASP A 266 -20.02 -17.60 17.84
N ILE A 267 -19.33 -16.90 16.92
CA ILE A 267 -19.91 -15.77 16.17
C ILE A 267 -20.47 -16.30 14.86
N GLU A 268 -21.75 -16.06 14.64
CA GLU A 268 -22.46 -16.49 13.43
C GLU A 268 -22.23 -15.51 12.27
N GLY A 269 -22.22 -16.03 11.04
CA GLY A 269 -22.19 -15.23 9.81
C GLY A 269 -20.82 -14.66 9.45
N LEU A 270 -19.72 -15.21 9.99
CA LEU A 270 -18.35 -14.77 9.65
C LEU A 270 -17.77 -15.45 8.40
N ASP A 271 -18.52 -16.33 7.74
CA ASP A 271 -18.03 -17.04 6.57
C ASP A 271 -17.63 -16.05 5.45
N PRO A 272 -16.44 -16.21 4.86
CA PRO A 272 -16.04 -15.40 3.72
C PRO A 272 -16.98 -15.59 2.54
N VAL A 273 -17.19 -14.53 1.78
CA VAL A 273 -18.00 -14.53 0.57
C VAL A 273 -17.11 -14.29 -0.65
N ILE A 274 -17.31 -15.07 -1.69
CA ILE A 274 -16.75 -14.79 -3.02
C ILE A 274 -17.87 -14.18 -3.86
N THR A 275 -17.65 -12.97 -4.34
CA THR A 275 -18.60 -12.24 -5.17
C THR A 275 -18.58 -12.76 -6.62
N SER A 276 -19.54 -12.31 -7.43
CA SER A 276 -19.57 -12.61 -8.87
C SER A 276 -18.34 -12.06 -9.62
N LYS A 277 -17.68 -11.03 -9.07
CA LYS A 277 -16.42 -10.47 -9.59
C LYS A 277 -15.16 -11.15 -9.06
N ASN A 278 -15.31 -12.30 -8.38
CA ASN A 278 -14.23 -13.03 -7.71
C ASN A 278 -13.52 -12.23 -6.61
N THR A 279 -14.18 -11.25 -6.02
CA THR A 279 -13.67 -10.57 -4.84
C THR A 279 -13.92 -11.44 -3.61
N TYR A 280 -12.86 -11.76 -2.88
CA TYR A 280 -12.95 -12.44 -1.59
C TYR A 280 -13.14 -11.40 -0.50
N VAL A 281 -14.23 -11.47 0.23
CA VAL A 281 -14.55 -10.58 1.35
C VAL A 281 -14.99 -11.38 2.57
N ALA A 282 -14.63 -10.91 3.76
CA ALA A 282 -15.05 -11.48 5.03
C ALA A 282 -15.55 -10.36 5.96
N PRO A 283 -16.47 -10.64 6.89
CA PRO A 283 -16.93 -9.66 7.89
C PRO A 283 -15.82 -9.31 8.92
N PHE A 284 -14.64 -9.79 8.72
CA PHE A 284 -13.45 -9.47 9.52
C PHE A 284 -12.27 -9.12 8.62
N VAL A 285 -11.31 -8.40 9.16
CA VAL A 285 -10.07 -8.05 8.50
C VAL A 285 -8.89 -8.35 9.41
N ASN A 286 -7.81 -8.86 8.82
CA ASN A 286 -6.55 -9.05 9.50
C ASN A 286 -5.65 -7.85 9.21
N ALA A 287 -4.93 -7.36 10.21
CA ALA A 287 -3.97 -6.28 10.04
C ALA A 287 -2.77 -6.47 10.95
N GLU A 288 -1.59 -6.02 10.51
CA GLU A 288 -0.47 -5.83 11.43
C GLU A 288 -0.76 -4.72 12.44
N GLU A 289 0.00 -4.69 13.55
CA GLU A 289 -0.12 -3.62 14.55
C GLU A 289 0.46 -2.28 14.07
N THR A 290 1.49 -2.31 13.23
CA THR A 290 2.13 -1.10 12.71
C THR A 290 1.25 -0.41 11.68
N GLU A 291 1.15 0.92 11.81
CA GLU A 291 0.41 1.75 10.86
C GLU A 291 0.98 3.17 10.78
N TYR A 292 1.13 3.67 9.55
CA TYR A 292 1.51 5.05 9.28
C TYR A 292 0.62 5.61 8.18
N LEU A 293 0.07 6.81 8.41
CA LEU A 293 -0.61 7.60 7.38
C LEU A 293 -0.21 9.05 7.53
N VAL A 294 0.61 9.50 6.60
CA VAL A 294 1.09 10.88 6.51
C VAL A 294 0.34 11.56 5.35
N ILE A 295 -0.22 12.73 5.60
CA ILE A 295 -1.13 13.42 4.69
C ILE A 295 -0.66 14.87 4.51
N GLU A 296 -0.62 15.36 3.28
CA GLU A 296 -0.45 16.79 3.01
C GLU A 296 -1.62 17.58 3.59
N ASP A 297 -1.32 18.56 4.47
CA ASP A 297 -2.35 19.35 5.16
C ASP A 297 -2.90 20.46 4.26
N LYS A 298 -3.68 20.07 3.25
CA LYS A 298 -4.31 20.97 2.29
C LYS A 298 -5.80 20.67 2.14
N PHE A 299 -6.58 21.21 3.06
CA PHE A 299 -8.02 20.96 3.18
C PHE A 299 -8.81 22.28 3.09
N PRO A 300 -9.27 22.68 1.89
CA PRO A 300 -9.90 23.99 1.67
C PRO A 300 -11.26 24.17 2.37
N ASN A 301 -11.89 23.09 2.83
CA ASN A 301 -13.12 23.11 3.65
C ASN A 301 -12.87 22.68 5.11
N GLY A 302 -11.60 22.78 5.58
CA GLY A 302 -11.22 22.21 6.87
C GLY A 302 -11.17 20.68 6.84
N ARG A 303 -10.77 20.09 7.96
CA ARG A 303 -10.70 18.65 8.18
C ARG A 303 -10.98 18.28 9.63
N PRO A 304 -11.38 17.05 9.93
CA PRO A 304 -11.48 16.57 11.31
C PRO A 304 -10.08 16.46 11.96
N GLU A 305 -10.05 16.44 13.29
CA GLU A 305 -8.82 16.35 14.10
C GLU A 305 -8.24 14.91 14.11
N LEU A 306 -7.93 14.38 12.94
CA LEU A 306 -7.46 12.99 12.78
C LEU A 306 -6.06 12.76 13.38
N GLU A 307 -5.29 13.80 13.62
CA GLU A 307 -4.01 13.74 14.33
C GLU A 307 -4.17 13.24 15.77
N LYS A 308 -5.32 13.44 16.39
CA LYS A 308 -5.66 12.85 17.69
C LYS A 308 -5.87 11.33 17.63
N GLY A 309 -6.06 10.80 16.42
CA GLY A 309 -6.13 9.37 16.13
C GLY A 309 -4.85 8.78 15.58
N GLY A 310 -3.73 9.54 15.60
CA GLY A 310 -2.42 9.07 15.18
C GLY A 310 -2.04 9.35 13.71
N LEU A 311 -2.89 10.01 12.94
CA LEU A 311 -2.54 10.44 11.59
C LEU A 311 -1.60 11.66 11.65
N ILE A 312 -0.69 11.76 10.69
CA ILE A 312 0.31 12.82 10.64
C ILE A 312 -0.02 13.75 9.48
N PHE A 313 -0.15 15.05 9.78
CA PHE A 313 -0.38 16.09 8.77
C PHE A 313 0.87 16.96 8.62
N THR A 314 1.27 17.22 7.37
CA THR A 314 2.49 17.98 7.07
C THR A 314 2.38 18.63 5.68
N ASP A 315 3.45 19.24 5.19
CA ASP A 315 3.53 19.73 3.81
C ASP A 315 3.84 18.61 2.80
N ARG A 316 3.59 18.87 1.52
CA ARG A 316 3.80 17.92 0.41
C ARG A 316 5.23 17.42 0.30
N GLU A 317 6.22 18.31 0.48
CA GLU A 317 7.63 17.95 0.40
C GLU A 317 8.00 16.93 1.48
N THR A 318 7.46 17.11 2.67
CA THR A 318 7.68 16.17 3.79
C THR A 318 6.99 14.82 3.55
N VAL A 319 5.78 14.78 2.95
CA VAL A 319 5.16 13.52 2.52
C VAL A 319 6.06 12.76 1.54
N ASP A 320 6.62 13.46 0.53
CA ASP A 320 7.56 12.88 -0.43
C ASP A 320 8.83 12.34 0.24
N LYS A 321 9.37 13.08 1.22
CA LYS A 321 10.52 12.62 2.03
C LYS A 321 10.22 11.34 2.81
N VAL A 322 9.03 11.21 3.39
CA VAL A 322 8.62 9.98 4.10
C VAL A 322 8.53 8.81 3.13
N GLU A 323 7.93 9.02 1.95
CA GLU A 323 7.89 7.99 0.92
C GLU A 323 9.30 7.55 0.50
N LYS A 324 10.20 8.50 0.21
CA LYS A 324 11.60 8.21 -0.14
C LYS A 324 12.34 7.47 0.96
N MET A 325 12.20 7.91 2.21
CA MET A 325 12.77 7.23 3.37
C MET A 325 12.36 5.75 3.40
N LYS A 326 11.08 5.46 3.25
CA LYS A 326 10.53 4.09 3.24
C LYS A 326 11.04 3.29 2.04
N VAL A 327 10.91 3.84 0.84
CA VAL A 327 11.13 3.11 -0.43
C VAL A 327 12.61 2.92 -0.73
N CYS A 328 13.44 3.94 -0.46
CA CYS A 328 14.85 3.92 -0.86
C CYS A 328 15.79 3.40 0.24
N THR A 329 15.33 3.33 1.52
CA THR A 329 16.24 3.04 2.62
C THR A 329 15.64 2.11 3.67
N CYS A 330 14.53 2.49 4.32
CA CYS A 330 14.18 1.92 5.62
C CYS A 330 13.33 0.63 5.58
N LEU A 331 12.64 0.35 4.47
CA LEU A 331 11.79 -0.85 4.35
C LEU A 331 12.10 -1.64 3.08
N ASN A 332 11.89 -1.03 1.91
CA ASN A 332 11.87 -1.81 0.66
C ASN A 332 13.21 -2.43 0.27
N PRO A 333 14.39 -1.79 0.50
CA PRO A 333 15.68 -2.44 0.27
C PRO A 333 15.88 -3.66 1.14
N LEU A 334 15.52 -3.57 2.44
CA LEU A 334 15.68 -4.66 3.40
C LEU A 334 14.82 -5.87 2.99
N HIS A 335 13.58 -5.60 2.63
CA HIS A 335 12.65 -6.61 2.16
C HIS A 335 13.09 -7.27 0.84
N THR A 336 13.70 -6.49 -0.08
CA THR A 336 14.26 -7.03 -1.34
C THR A 336 15.48 -7.92 -1.09
N ALA A 337 16.36 -7.52 -0.19
CA ALA A 337 17.52 -8.33 0.17
C ALA A 337 17.10 -9.70 0.74
N LEU A 338 16.13 -9.69 1.67
CA LEU A 338 15.53 -10.93 2.18
C LEU A 338 14.93 -11.75 1.05
N ALA A 339 14.10 -11.17 0.20
CA ALA A 339 13.44 -11.92 -0.88
C ALA A 339 14.42 -12.63 -1.81
N VAL A 340 15.51 -11.97 -2.21
CA VAL A 340 16.54 -12.54 -3.08
C VAL A 340 17.20 -13.73 -2.39
N PHE A 341 17.69 -13.55 -1.17
CA PHE A 341 18.38 -14.63 -0.45
C PHE A 341 17.42 -15.68 0.10
N GLY A 342 16.18 -15.30 0.43
CA GLY A 342 15.15 -16.24 0.82
C GLY A 342 14.81 -17.24 -0.28
N CYS A 343 14.69 -16.79 -1.53
CA CYS A 343 14.52 -17.69 -2.68
C CYS A 343 15.73 -18.61 -2.85
N LEU A 344 16.95 -18.09 -2.72
CA LEU A 344 18.18 -18.88 -2.86
C LEU A 344 18.37 -19.90 -1.74
N LEU A 345 17.93 -19.60 -0.53
CA LEU A 345 18.06 -20.45 0.66
C LEU A 345 16.79 -21.28 0.94
N ASP A 346 15.87 -21.37 -0.01
CA ASP A 346 14.64 -22.17 0.02
C ASP A 346 13.69 -21.82 1.20
N TYR A 347 13.60 -20.55 1.54
CA TYR A 347 12.60 -20.06 2.49
C TYR A 347 11.23 -19.85 1.82
N ASN A 348 10.17 -20.11 2.59
CA ASN A 348 8.78 -19.92 2.15
C ASN A 348 8.09 -18.73 2.82
N LEU A 349 8.69 -18.17 3.87
CA LEU A 349 8.19 -17.00 4.59
C LEU A 349 9.34 -16.09 4.96
N ILE A 350 9.16 -14.80 4.74
CA ILE A 350 10.11 -13.76 5.16
C ILE A 350 10.33 -13.78 6.69
N SER A 351 9.27 -14.01 7.47
CA SER A 351 9.39 -14.11 8.94
C SER A 351 10.25 -15.29 9.40
N ALA A 352 10.36 -16.35 8.60
CA ALA A 352 11.26 -17.48 8.90
C ALA A 352 12.73 -17.12 8.65
N GLU A 353 13.01 -16.27 7.67
CA GLU A 353 14.35 -15.75 7.39
C GLU A 353 14.93 -14.96 8.57
N MET A 354 14.07 -14.23 9.29
CA MET A 354 14.46 -13.45 10.48
C MET A 354 14.89 -14.31 11.68
N LYS A 355 14.82 -15.64 11.58
CA LYS A 355 15.43 -16.58 12.52
C LYS A 355 16.86 -16.96 12.14
N ASN A 356 17.32 -16.58 10.96
CA ASN A 356 18.66 -16.80 10.47
C ASN A 356 19.54 -15.57 10.81
N GLU A 357 20.45 -15.73 11.75
CA GLU A 357 21.32 -14.65 12.23
C GLU A 357 22.12 -13.96 11.10
N THR A 358 22.49 -14.70 10.06
CA THR A 358 23.24 -14.13 8.92
C THR A 358 22.35 -13.20 8.10
N LEU A 359 21.09 -13.57 7.84
CA LEU A 359 20.13 -12.72 7.13
C LEU A 359 19.73 -11.51 7.96
N VAL A 360 19.54 -11.67 9.26
CA VAL A 360 19.28 -10.54 10.18
C VAL A 360 20.42 -9.53 10.11
N LYS A 361 21.67 -9.97 10.28
CA LYS A 361 22.85 -9.10 10.18
C LYS A 361 22.99 -8.44 8.79
N LEU A 362 22.61 -9.14 7.72
CA LEU A 362 22.61 -8.57 6.37
C LEU A 362 21.70 -7.35 6.29
N VAL A 363 20.44 -7.49 6.71
CA VAL A 363 19.47 -6.38 6.62
C VAL A 363 19.76 -5.28 7.63
N GLU A 364 20.26 -5.61 8.82
CA GLU A 364 20.80 -4.62 9.78
C GLU A 364 21.95 -3.82 9.17
N GLY A 365 22.89 -4.50 8.51
CA GLY A 365 24.02 -3.85 7.85
C GLY A 365 23.58 -2.94 6.71
N ILE A 366 22.67 -3.40 5.85
CA ILE A 366 22.10 -2.58 4.76
C ILE A 366 21.36 -1.37 5.33
N GLY A 367 20.50 -1.58 6.33
CA GLY A 367 19.69 -0.51 6.91
C GLY A 367 20.52 0.50 7.69
N TYR A 368 21.25 0.06 8.69
CA TYR A 368 21.93 0.97 9.64
C TYR A 368 23.29 1.47 9.15
N LYS A 369 24.07 0.63 8.42
CA LYS A 369 25.44 1.00 8.04
C LYS A 369 25.51 1.63 6.67
N GLU A 370 24.74 1.13 5.68
CA GLU A 370 24.80 1.62 4.31
C GLU A 370 23.68 2.61 3.96
N GLY A 371 22.45 2.36 4.43
CA GLY A 371 21.30 3.19 4.12
C GLY A 371 21.16 4.43 5.01
N LEU A 372 21.20 4.25 6.34
CA LEU A 372 20.93 5.32 7.29
C LEU A 372 21.86 6.56 7.13
N PRO A 373 23.16 6.45 6.78
CA PRO A 373 24.02 7.61 6.57
C PRO A 373 23.55 8.56 5.46
N VAL A 374 22.77 8.08 4.49
CA VAL A 374 22.28 8.86 3.35
C VAL A 374 20.74 8.93 3.28
N VAL A 375 20.06 8.49 4.31
CA VAL A 375 18.60 8.49 4.34
C VAL A 375 18.02 9.88 4.19
N VAL A 376 16.97 9.99 3.39
CA VAL A 376 16.16 11.22 3.37
C VAL A 376 15.39 11.29 4.68
N ASN A 377 15.82 12.18 5.60
CA ASN A 377 15.15 12.36 6.89
C ASN A 377 13.97 13.32 6.73
N PRO A 378 12.72 12.87 6.96
CA PRO A 378 11.54 13.71 6.86
C PRO A 378 11.34 14.65 8.06
N GLY A 379 12.03 14.42 9.17
CA GLY A 379 11.94 15.23 10.40
C GLY A 379 10.71 14.95 11.29
N ILE A 380 9.70 14.25 10.78
CA ILE A 380 8.46 13.90 11.48
C ILE A 380 8.37 12.43 11.89
N LEU A 381 9.19 11.59 11.29
CA LEU A 381 9.43 10.20 11.64
C LEU A 381 10.93 10.00 11.72
N ASP A 382 11.40 9.36 12.79
CA ASP A 382 12.82 9.03 12.93
C ASP A 382 13.17 7.82 12.05
N PRO A 383 14.12 7.96 11.09
CA PRO A 383 14.45 6.86 10.18
C PRO A 383 15.02 5.64 10.90
N LYS A 384 15.75 5.83 12.02
CA LYS A 384 16.30 4.71 12.78
C LYS A 384 15.19 3.95 13.50
N GLU A 385 14.26 4.65 14.17
CA GLU A 385 13.10 4.03 14.82
C GLU A 385 12.22 3.32 13.79
N PHE A 386 12.12 3.86 12.57
CA PHE A 386 11.40 3.21 11.47
C PHE A 386 12.07 1.87 11.09
N ILE A 387 13.41 1.84 10.91
CA ILE A 387 14.17 0.60 10.66
C ILE A 387 14.01 -0.37 11.83
N ASP A 388 14.11 0.11 13.09
CA ASP A 388 13.92 -0.70 14.30
C ASP A 388 12.53 -1.39 14.28
N THR A 389 11.48 -0.67 13.91
CA THR A 389 10.12 -1.20 13.78
C THR A 389 10.03 -2.24 12.63
N VAL A 390 10.65 -1.96 11.49
CA VAL A 390 10.68 -2.90 10.36
C VAL A 390 11.35 -4.21 10.76
N LEU A 391 12.53 -4.15 11.36
CA LEU A 391 13.35 -5.33 11.64
C LEU A 391 12.88 -6.12 12.87
N ASN A 392 12.29 -5.47 13.87
CA ASN A 392 11.93 -6.11 15.14
C ASN A 392 10.43 -6.42 15.26
N VAL A 393 9.57 -5.75 14.50
CA VAL A 393 8.11 -5.88 14.62
C VAL A 393 7.48 -6.40 13.33
N ARG A 394 7.78 -5.79 12.18
CA ARG A 394 7.04 -6.07 10.94
C ARG A 394 7.52 -7.32 10.24
N VAL A 395 8.81 -7.38 9.90
CA VAL A 395 9.39 -8.49 9.12
C VAL A 395 9.37 -9.81 9.90
N PRO A 396 9.64 -9.85 11.23
CA PRO A 396 9.56 -11.09 12.01
C PRO A 396 8.13 -11.57 12.31
N ASN A 397 7.10 -10.77 12.00
CA ASN A 397 5.71 -11.10 12.36
C ASN A 397 5.26 -12.41 11.70
N PRO A 398 4.97 -13.47 12.50
CA PRO A 398 4.68 -14.79 11.97
C PRO A 398 3.34 -14.89 11.23
N PHE A 399 2.46 -13.91 11.41
CA PHE A 399 1.16 -13.85 10.75
C PHE A 399 1.21 -13.21 9.36
N MET A 400 2.36 -12.59 8.99
CA MET A 400 2.47 -11.99 7.67
C MET A 400 2.76 -13.07 6.61
N PRO A 401 1.88 -13.25 5.61
CA PRO A 401 2.01 -14.29 4.61
C PRO A 401 2.98 -13.89 3.48
N ASP A 402 3.99 -13.10 3.79
CA ASP A 402 4.96 -12.63 2.82
C ASP A 402 5.94 -13.73 2.47
N THR A 403 5.93 -14.16 1.21
CA THR A 403 6.87 -15.12 0.68
C THR A 403 8.01 -14.42 -0.07
N PRO A 404 9.25 -14.94 0.00
CA PRO A 404 10.36 -14.42 -0.79
C PRO A 404 10.01 -14.32 -2.28
N GLN A 405 9.35 -15.36 -2.82
CA GLN A 405 8.96 -15.45 -4.22
C GLN A 405 8.00 -14.32 -4.64
N ARG A 406 7.02 -13.96 -3.79
CA ARG A 406 6.11 -12.84 -4.06
C ARG A 406 6.83 -11.49 -4.05
N ILE A 407 7.74 -11.31 -3.11
CA ILE A 407 8.51 -10.06 -2.98
C ILE A 407 9.54 -9.92 -4.11
N ALA A 408 10.09 -11.04 -4.60
CA ALA A 408 11.06 -11.07 -5.71
C ALA A 408 10.44 -10.79 -7.09
N THR A 409 9.10 -10.72 -7.21
CA THR A 409 8.44 -10.28 -8.44
C THR A 409 8.95 -8.90 -8.86
N ASP A 410 9.21 -8.69 -10.16
CA ASP A 410 9.68 -7.41 -10.74
C ASP A 410 10.95 -6.83 -10.09
N THR A 411 11.88 -7.65 -9.62
CA THR A 411 13.10 -7.19 -8.94
C THR A 411 13.95 -6.30 -9.84
N SER A 412 14.05 -6.59 -11.16
CA SER A 412 14.78 -5.75 -12.11
C SER A 412 14.29 -4.29 -12.16
N GLN A 413 12.99 -4.06 -11.87
CA GLN A 413 12.37 -2.74 -11.85
C GLN A 413 12.55 -2.02 -10.50
N LYS A 414 13.08 -2.71 -9.50
CA LYS A 414 13.13 -2.25 -8.11
C LYS A 414 14.53 -1.88 -7.64
N LEU A 415 15.57 -2.54 -8.19
CA LEU A 415 16.95 -2.36 -7.72
C LEU A 415 17.44 -0.92 -7.83
N ALA A 416 17.09 -0.22 -8.92
CA ALA A 416 17.49 1.16 -9.15
C ALA A 416 17.03 2.11 -8.04
N ILE A 417 15.75 2.03 -7.67
CA ILE A 417 15.18 2.93 -6.66
C ILE A 417 15.50 2.47 -5.23
N ARG A 418 15.60 1.16 -4.99
CA ARG A 418 15.80 0.60 -3.64
C ARG A 418 17.25 0.64 -3.19
N PHE A 419 18.20 0.55 -4.11
CA PHE A 419 19.63 0.52 -3.80
C PHE A 419 20.43 1.56 -4.57
N GLY A 420 20.08 1.81 -5.85
CA GLY A 420 20.78 2.78 -6.69
C GLY A 420 20.73 4.19 -6.13
N GLU A 421 19.61 4.60 -5.51
CA GLU A 421 19.50 5.91 -4.86
C GLU A 421 20.46 6.07 -3.69
N THR A 422 20.67 5.01 -2.90
CA THR A 422 21.71 4.99 -1.84
C THR A 422 23.11 5.16 -2.44
N ILE A 423 23.44 4.43 -3.52
CA ILE A 423 24.74 4.55 -4.19
C ILE A 423 24.97 5.97 -4.74
N LYS A 424 23.95 6.55 -5.39
CA LYS A 424 24.01 7.94 -5.89
C LYS A 424 24.25 8.94 -4.76
N ALA A 425 23.59 8.74 -3.62
CA ALA A 425 23.77 9.61 -2.48
C ALA A 425 25.19 9.54 -1.89
N TYR A 426 25.78 8.33 -1.83
CA TYR A 426 27.21 8.18 -1.48
C TYR A 426 28.12 8.87 -2.48
N ALA A 427 27.89 8.68 -3.78
CA ALA A 427 28.70 9.30 -4.84
C ALA A 427 28.63 10.83 -4.83
N ALA A 428 27.51 11.39 -4.40
CA ALA A 428 27.32 12.85 -4.28
C ALA A 428 27.83 13.42 -2.95
N SER A 429 28.09 12.59 -1.94
CA SER A 429 28.53 13.03 -0.62
C SER A 429 30.03 13.37 -0.62
N PRO A 430 30.44 14.51 -0.05
CA PRO A 430 31.85 14.81 0.16
C PRO A 430 32.50 14.04 1.32
N GLU A 431 31.70 13.42 2.19
CA GLU A 431 32.14 12.77 3.42
C GLU A 431 32.12 11.24 3.35
N LEU A 432 31.37 10.67 2.40
CA LEU A 432 31.18 9.23 2.25
C LEU A 432 31.89 8.72 0.99
N ASN A 433 32.30 7.46 1.02
CA ASN A 433 32.94 6.82 -0.11
C ASN A 433 32.10 5.64 -0.60
N VAL A 434 31.82 5.59 -1.90
CA VAL A 434 31.08 4.46 -2.52
C VAL A 434 31.76 3.12 -2.23
N SER A 435 33.09 3.12 -2.10
CA SER A 435 33.86 1.91 -1.75
C SER A 435 33.55 1.35 -0.36
N ASP A 436 32.86 2.10 0.51
CA ASP A 436 32.45 1.61 1.84
C ASP A 436 31.17 0.78 1.76
N ILE A 437 30.43 0.89 0.67
CA ILE A 437 29.25 0.05 0.39
C ILE A 437 29.72 -1.38 0.06
N LYS A 438 29.35 -2.36 0.87
CA LYS A 438 29.77 -3.76 0.74
C LYS A 438 28.58 -4.73 0.60
N LEU A 439 27.47 -4.44 1.27
CA LEU A 439 26.32 -5.32 1.34
C LEU A 439 25.34 -5.14 0.19
N ILE A 440 25.20 -3.92 -0.33
CA ILE A 440 24.39 -3.69 -1.54
C ILE A 440 24.97 -4.44 -2.75
N PRO A 441 26.30 -4.41 -3.06
CA PRO A 441 26.88 -5.26 -4.10
C PRO A 441 26.68 -6.77 -3.84
N LEU A 442 26.64 -7.20 -2.58
CA LEU A 442 26.32 -8.57 -2.21
C LEU A 442 24.89 -8.96 -2.61
N VAL A 443 23.93 -8.05 -2.43
CA VAL A 443 22.53 -8.24 -2.88
C VAL A 443 22.47 -8.28 -4.42
N PHE A 444 23.20 -7.44 -5.13
CA PHE A 444 23.26 -7.49 -6.59
C PHE A 444 23.83 -8.82 -7.10
N ALA A 445 24.91 -9.29 -6.51
CA ALA A 445 25.48 -10.62 -6.81
C ALA A 445 24.47 -11.74 -6.48
N GLY A 446 23.76 -11.62 -5.36
CA GLY A 446 22.68 -12.54 -4.97
C GLY A 446 21.54 -12.54 -5.99
N TRP A 447 21.14 -11.39 -6.51
CA TRP A 447 20.10 -11.31 -7.56
C TRP A 447 20.56 -11.96 -8.87
N LEU A 448 21.80 -11.74 -9.31
CA LEU A 448 22.37 -12.44 -10.48
C LEU A 448 22.41 -13.96 -10.25
N ARG A 449 22.75 -14.39 -9.02
CA ARG A 449 22.75 -15.80 -8.63
C ARG A 449 21.32 -16.38 -8.62
N TYR A 450 20.32 -15.61 -8.19
CA TYR A 450 18.90 -15.96 -8.25
C TYR A 450 18.45 -16.20 -9.69
N LEU A 451 18.87 -15.36 -10.65
CA LEU A 451 18.53 -15.50 -12.07
C LEU A 451 19.02 -16.81 -12.71
N MET A 452 19.96 -17.52 -12.10
CA MET A 452 20.35 -18.87 -12.53
C MET A 452 19.23 -19.89 -12.32
N ALA A 453 18.23 -19.60 -11.51
CA ALA A 453 17.11 -20.47 -11.16
C ALA A 453 17.54 -21.79 -10.47
N ILE A 454 18.63 -21.74 -9.71
CA ILE A 454 19.18 -22.87 -8.93
C ILE A 454 19.35 -22.39 -7.49
N ASP A 455 18.79 -23.09 -6.51
CA ASP A 455 18.92 -22.75 -5.09
C ASP A 455 20.34 -23.06 -4.55
N ASP A 456 20.57 -22.76 -3.27
CA ASP A 456 21.87 -23.00 -2.63
C ASP A 456 22.15 -24.50 -2.39
N ASN A 457 21.13 -25.35 -2.46
CA ASN A 457 21.28 -26.82 -2.40
C ASN A 457 21.57 -27.43 -3.78
N GLY A 458 21.47 -26.65 -4.86
CA GLY A 458 21.67 -27.10 -6.24
C GLY A 458 20.38 -27.57 -6.93
N ASN A 459 19.20 -27.31 -6.35
CA ASN A 459 17.92 -27.66 -6.95
C ASN A 459 17.41 -26.52 -7.83
N GLU A 460 16.73 -26.88 -8.92
CA GLU A 460 16.05 -25.91 -9.76
C GLU A 460 14.80 -25.35 -9.07
N PHE A 461 14.54 -24.06 -9.24
CA PHE A 461 13.30 -23.41 -8.82
C PHE A 461 12.73 -22.48 -9.89
N THR A 462 11.45 -22.14 -9.78
CA THR A 462 10.79 -21.23 -10.71
C THR A 462 11.06 -19.78 -10.31
N LEU A 463 11.60 -18.99 -11.24
CA LEU A 463 11.77 -17.55 -11.05
C LEU A 463 10.42 -16.84 -10.93
N SER A 464 10.36 -15.83 -10.08
CA SER A 464 9.20 -14.95 -9.99
C SER A 464 9.05 -14.12 -11.28
N PRO A 465 7.82 -13.75 -11.67
CA PRO A 465 7.60 -12.91 -12.85
C PRO A 465 8.39 -11.61 -12.78
N ASP A 466 9.07 -11.28 -13.87
CA ASP A 466 9.83 -10.04 -14.01
C ASP A 466 9.88 -9.67 -15.52
N PRO A 467 9.53 -8.43 -15.91
CA PRO A 467 9.43 -8.04 -17.30
C PRO A 467 10.77 -8.05 -18.06
N MET A 468 11.91 -8.04 -17.33
CA MET A 468 13.24 -8.08 -17.95
C MET A 468 13.88 -9.48 -17.95
N LEU A 469 13.19 -10.54 -17.56
CA LEU A 469 13.79 -11.89 -17.49
C LEU A 469 14.45 -12.33 -18.80
N ASP A 470 13.78 -12.09 -19.92
CA ASP A 470 14.30 -12.45 -21.25
C ASP A 470 15.58 -11.68 -21.62
N GLU A 471 15.76 -10.49 -21.05
CA GLU A 471 16.95 -9.64 -21.26
C GLU A 471 18.11 -10.01 -20.32
N VAL A 472 17.81 -10.24 -19.02
CA VAL A 472 18.86 -10.38 -18.00
C VAL A 472 19.29 -11.82 -17.72
N ARG A 473 18.39 -12.80 -17.85
CA ARG A 473 18.70 -14.21 -17.59
C ARG A 473 19.79 -14.78 -18.51
N PRO A 474 19.89 -14.43 -19.81
CA PRO A 474 20.93 -14.95 -20.69
C PRO A 474 22.36 -14.72 -20.19
N TYR A 475 22.62 -13.72 -19.37
CA TYR A 475 23.95 -13.46 -18.80
C TYR A 475 24.44 -14.56 -17.84
N VAL A 476 23.51 -15.33 -17.23
CA VAL A 476 23.84 -16.30 -16.18
C VAL A 476 23.26 -17.71 -16.41
N ALA A 477 22.35 -17.88 -17.36
CA ALA A 477 21.58 -19.12 -17.53
C ALA A 477 22.43 -20.33 -17.96
N ASP A 478 23.57 -20.13 -18.57
CA ASP A 478 24.49 -21.18 -19.01
C ASP A 478 25.56 -21.52 -17.95
N ILE A 479 25.64 -20.77 -16.84
CA ILE A 479 26.58 -21.01 -15.75
C ILE A 479 26.06 -22.15 -14.86
N LYS A 480 26.91 -23.12 -14.57
CA LYS A 480 26.64 -24.20 -13.63
C LYS A 480 27.44 -24.01 -12.34
N LEU A 481 26.93 -24.54 -11.24
CA LEU A 481 27.68 -24.52 -9.98
C LEU A 481 29.01 -25.28 -10.14
N GLY A 482 30.10 -24.62 -9.79
CA GLY A 482 31.46 -25.15 -9.91
C GLY A 482 32.17 -24.78 -11.22
N ASP A 483 31.49 -24.11 -12.15
CA ASP A 483 32.15 -23.67 -13.38
C ASP A 483 33.23 -22.60 -13.08
N THR A 484 34.25 -22.62 -13.92
CA THR A 484 35.25 -21.53 -13.96
C THR A 484 34.95 -20.63 -15.15
N PHE A 485 34.70 -19.38 -14.89
CA PHE A 485 34.39 -18.36 -15.93
C PHE A 485 34.95 -17.01 -15.52
N ASP A 486 35.09 -16.14 -16.50
CA ASP A 486 35.41 -14.71 -16.27
C ASP A 486 34.13 -13.95 -15.99
N ALA A 487 33.85 -13.66 -14.72
CA ALA A 487 32.64 -12.96 -14.29
C ALA A 487 32.60 -11.52 -14.81
N ASP A 488 33.75 -10.86 -14.88
CA ASP A 488 33.84 -9.48 -15.39
C ASP A 488 33.43 -9.41 -16.86
N ALA A 489 34.02 -10.26 -17.70
CA ALA A 489 33.65 -10.32 -19.11
C ALA A 489 32.20 -10.71 -19.35
N LYS A 490 31.67 -11.64 -18.52
CA LYS A 490 30.33 -12.19 -18.69
C LYS A 490 29.22 -11.25 -18.22
N LEU A 491 29.45 -10.52 -17.15
CA LEU A 491 28.44 -9.67 -16.50
C LEU A 491 28.56 -8.18 -16.87
N LYS A 492 29.55 -7.81 -17.68
CA LYS A 492 29.84 -6.40 -17.98
C LYS A 492 28.62 -5.61 -18.44
N ASP A 493 27.89 -6.12 -19.41
CA ASP A 493 26.77 -5.39 -20.00
C ASP A 493 25.62 -5.20 -19.00
N VAL A 494 25.31 -6.23 -18.20
CA VAL A 494 24.25 -6.12 -17.19
C VAL A 494 24.66 -5.22 -16.03
N LEU A 495 25.92 -5.28 -15.57
CA LEU A 495 26.42 -4.44 -14.47
C LEU A 495 26.59 -2.97 -14.86
N SER A 496 26.76 -2.67 -16.17
CA SER A 496 26.74 -1.30 -16.70
C SER A 496 25.33 -0.76 -16.93
N ASN A 497 24.29 -1.58 -16.74
CA ASN A 497 22.91 -1.16 -17.03
C ASN A 497 22.32 -0.31 -15.91
N ALA A 498 22.46 1.01 -16.03
CA ALA A 498 21.91 1.98 -15.08
C ALA A 498 20.38 1.95 -14.95
N LYS A 499 19.63 1.37 -15.90
CA LYS A 499 18.17 1.20 -15.74
C LYS A 499 17.83 0.17 -14.65
N ILE A 500 18.68 -0.85 -14.49
CA ILE A 500 18.51 -1.91 -13.50
C ILE A 500 19.04 -1.48 -12.14
N PHE A 501 20.28 -0.97 -12.07
CA PHE A 501 20.97 -0.68 -10.81
C PHE A 501 20.89 0.80 -10.38
N GLY A 502 20.32 1.66 -11.23
CA GLY A 502 20.26 3.11 -10.98
C GLY A 502 21.54 3.85 -11.34
N VAL A 503 22.66 3.14 -11.46
CA VAL A 503 24.00 3.62 -11.82
C VAL A 503 24.69 2.56 -12.68
N ASP A 504 25.73 2.96 -13.42
CA ASP A 504 26.71 2.03 -13.99
C ASP A 504 27.68 1.59 -12.88
N LEU A 505 27.67 0.30 -12.53
CA LEU A 505 28.49 -0.22 -11.41
C LEU A 505 29.99 -0.15 -11.69
N TYR A 506 30.42 -0.11 -12.95
CA TYR A 506 31.83 0.13 -13.31
C TYR A 506 32.23 1.58 -13.06
N GLU A 507 31.40 2.54 -13.45
CA GLU A 507 31.67 3.95 -13.21
C GLU A 507 31.77 4.30 -11.72
N VAL A 508 30.94 3.68 -10.89
CA VAL A 508 30.95 3.92 -9.44
C VAL A 508 31.90 2.99 -8.66
N GLY A 509 32.61 2.06 -9.34
CA GLY A 509 33.63 1.19 -8.73
C GLY A 509 33.11 0.03 -7.90
N LEU A 510 31.86 -0.43 -8.12
CA LEU A 510 31.25 -1.55 -7.41
C LEU A 510 31.17 -2.86 -8.23
N ALA A 511 31.48 -2.80 -9.54
CA ALA A 511 31.38 -3.96 -10.43
C ALA A 511 32.32 -5.09 -10.03
N GLU A 512 33.61 -4.81 -9.77
CA GLU A 512 34.60 -5.81 -9.38
C GLU A 512 34.16 -6.59 -8.12
N LEU A 513 33.67 -5.89 -7.11
CA LEU A 513 33.19 -6.51 -5.87
C LEU A 513 31.94 -7.35 -6.12
N THR A 514 31.02 -6.91 -6.97
CA THR A 514 29.82 -7.66 -7.35
C THR A 514 30.21 -8.95 -8.10
N CYS A 515 31.15 -8.88 -9.05
CA CYS A 515 31.69 -10.04 -9.76
C CYS A 515 32.37 -11.03 -8.81
N GLN A 516 33.15 -10.54 -7.85
CA GLN A 516 33.77 -11.38 -6.83
C GLN A 516 32.74 -12.15 -6.03
N TYR A 517 31.71 -11.47 -5.51
CA TYR A 517 30.64 -12.09 -4.74
C TYR A 517 29.86 -13.12 -5.55
N PHE A 518 29.51 -12.78 -6.80
CA PHE A 518 28.83 -13.70 -7.70
C PHE A 518 29.68 -14.97 -7.95
N THR A 519 30.97 -14.82 -8.22
CA THR A 519 31.88 -15.96 -8.41
C THR A 519 31.97 -16.83 -7.16
N GLU A 520 32.01 -16.22 -5.97
CA GLU A 520 32.01 -16.98 -4.72
C GLU A 520 30.71 -17.77 -4.50
N MET A 521 29.55 -17.17 -4.81
CA MET A 521 28.24 -17.81 -4.66
C MET A 521 27.96 -18.94 -5.67
N THR A 522 28.73 -19.01 -6.77
CA THR A 522 28.54 -20.03 -7.82
C THR A 522 29.49 -21.22 -7.70
N ARG A 523 30.41 -21.21 -6.73
CA ARG A 523 31.48 -22.23 -6.63
C ARG A 523 30.98 -23.66 -6.40
N LYS A 524 29.87 -23.84 -5.65
CA LYS A 524 29.32 -25.13 -5.26
C LYS A 524 27.97 -24.98 -4.57
N PRO A 525 27.19 -26.04 -4.37
CA PRO A 525 26.06 -26.01 -3.42
C PRO A 525 26.54 -25.57 -2.02
N GLY A 526 25.75 -24.75 -1.32
CA GLY A 526 26.08 -24.16 -0.02
C GLY A 526 26.95 -22.89 -0.10
N ALA A 527 27.35 -22.49 -1.28
CA ALA A 527 28.26 -21.33 -1.44
C ALA A 527 27.58 -19.98 -1.22
N VAL A 528 26.26 -19.88 -1.35
CA VAL A 528 25.52 -18.64 -1.08
C VAL A 528 25.58 -18.34 0.42
N ILE A 529 25.18 -19.28 1.27
CA ILE A 529 25.22 -19.05 2.73
C ILE A 529 26.66 -18.89 3.25
N GLU A 530 27.63 -19.61 2.70
CA GLU A 530 29.06 -19.46 3.04
C GLU A 530 29.56 -18.04 2.71
N THR A 531 29.17 -17.51 1.56
CA THR A 531 29.56 -16.15 1.12
C THR A 531 28.91 -15.10 2.01
N LEU A 532 27.61 -15.25 2.32
CA LEU A 532 26.92 -14.37 3.28
C LEU A 532 27.64 -14.35 4.64
N GLN A 533 27.93 -15.53 5.24
CA GLN A 533 28.62 -15.66 6.53
C GLN A 533 30.04 -15.03 6.52
N LYS A 534 30.70 -15.04 5.37
CA LYS A 534 32.04 -14.46 5.22
C LYS A 534 32.02 -12.94 5.28
N TYR A 535 31.01 -12.31 4.67
CA TYR A 535 30.99 -10.85 4.46
C TYR A 535 30.02 -10.09 5.36
N VAL A 536 29.00 -10.77 5.88
CA VAL A 536 28.05 -10.20 6.82
C VAL A 536 28.54 -10.44 8.26
N LYS A 537 29.04 -9.39 8.90
CA LYS A 537 29.65 -9.46 10.24
C LYS A 537 28.92 -8.60 11.25
#